data_69cc2964b6f31d2f25f3016963e76297
#
_entry.id   69cc2964b6f31d2f25f3016963e76297
#
_cell.length_a   1.000
_cell.length_b   1.000
_cell.length_c   1.000
_cell.angle_alpha   90.00
_cell.angle_beta   90.00
_cell.angle_gamma   90.00
#
_symmetry.space_group_name_H-M   'P 1'
#
loop_
_entity.id
_entity.type
_entity.pdbx_description
1 polymer ?
#
loop_
_entity_poly.entity_id
_entity_poly.type
_entity_poly.pdbx_seq_one_letter_code
_entity_poly.pdbx_strand_id
1 'polypeptide(L)'
;MIIPAKSLTRKPLYSPVDRRKIRGMRVVLLWSGSSGKSAPLLDALEAELRLAKATTISLFPAEMESTAPLPRADVAVLKDKTPAGLEWGRRLHEAGIPTVSSYPVTSLCRDKLRTNQVLAQAGLPVPECRSVTGPEDLISMLVDGSVILKPRRGSQGRGIRITRDSTDVPASWGTEEMFAQRYYEPETLDRKIYRIGNDVFCVERVWPPVTPEEKQGRLIELDAATRELAMECGRLLGTEVYGVDVIEHEGRPWIVDLSSFPGFKGVPDAGARIARVVLRVAAETRHSAASQELVSGNEALCAVP
;
A
#
# COMPACT_ATOMS: atom_id res chain seq x y z
N MET A 1 29.00 -9.85 33.84
CA MET A 1 28.11 -8.91 34.55
C MET A 1 27.01 -8.54 33.56
N ILE A 2 25.85 -9.19 33.67
CA ILE A 2 24.71 -9.05 32.75
C ILE A 2 23.89 -7.89 33.24
N ILE A 3 23.81 -6.84 32.43
CA ILE A 3 22.95 -5.65 32.72
C ILE A 3 21.51 -6.04 32.35
N PRO A 4 20.56 -5.97 33.28
CA PRO A 4 19.15 -6.28 32.97
C PRO A 4 18.55 -5.20 32.06
N ALA A 5 17.85 -5.63 31.01
CA ALA A 5 17.09 -4.77 30.11
C ALA A 5 16.03 -3.99 30.90
N LYS A 6 16.20 -2.67 31.00
CA LYS A 6 15.18 -1.77 31.52
C LYS A 6 13.93 -1.86 30.64
N SER A 7 12.82 -2.28 31.23
CA SER A 7 11.48 -2.17 30.68
C SER A 7 11.22 -0.71 30.29
N LEU A 8 11.32 -0.41 29.00
CA LEU A 8 10.86 0.85 28.44
C LEU A 8 9.33 0.83 28.42
N THR A 9 8.71 1.39 29.45
CA THR A 9 7.28 1.74 29.41
C THR A 9 7.08 2.73 28.27
N ARG A 10 6.59 2.24 27.14
CA ARG A 10 6.27 3.06 25.96
C ARG A 10 5.15 4.04 26.33
N LYS A 11 5.44 5.33 26.41
CA LYS A 11 4.43 6.38 26.37
C LYS A 11 3.68 6.25 25.03
N PRO A 12 2.35 6.31 25.01
CA PRO A 12 1.60 6.31 23.75
C PRO A 12 1.98 7.56 22.95
N LEU A 13 2.53 7.35 21.75
CA LEU A 13 3.01 8.40 20.84
C LEU A 13 1.88 9.22 20.17
N TYR A 14 0.61 8.89 20.45
CA TYR A 14 -0.56 9.55 19.87
C TYR A 14 -1.69 9.65 20.87
N SER A 15 -2.50 10.70 20.72
CA SER A 15 -3.78 10.81 21.45
C SER A 15 -4.60 9.54 21.22
N PRO A 16 -5.07 8.88 22.28
CA PRO A 16 -5.88 7.69 22.12
C PRO A 16 -7.14 8.03 21.33
N VAL A 17 -7.45 7.25 20.32
CA VAL A 17 -8.77 7.33 19.66
C VAL A 17 -9.82 7.20 20.77
N ASP A 18 -10.76 8.14 20.85
CA ASP A 18 -11.78 8.15 21.88
C ASP A 18 -12.56 6.82 21.86
N ARG A 19 -12.35 6.02 22.89
CA ARG A 19 -12.94 4.66 23.01
C ARG A 19 -14.46 4.67 22.90
N ARG A 20 -15.13 5.80 23.17
CA ARG A 20 -16.58 5.93 23.02
C ARG A 20 -16.97 5.96 21.55
N LYS A 21 -16.15 6.58 20.68
CA LYS A 21 -16.41 6.72 19.24
C LYS A 21 -16.16 5.43 18.44
N ILE A 22 -15.34 4.50 18.96
CA ILE A 22 -14.97 3.27 18.25
C ILE A 22 -15.78 2.03 18.66
N ARG A 23 -16.57 2.11 19.74
CA ARG A 23 -17.36 0.96 20.20
C ARG A 23 -18.40 0.55 19.18
N GLY A 24 -18.43 -0.75 18.86
CA GLY A 24 -19.39 -1.31 17.91
C GLY A 24 -19.12 -0.97 16.46
N MET A 25 -17.91 -0.48 16.11
CA MET A 25 -17.49 -0.33 14.71
C MET A 25 -17.42 -1.68 14.02
N ARG A 26 -17.82 -1.71 12.76
CA ARG A 26 -17.75 -2.87 11.88
C ARG A 26 -16.68 -2.64 10.83
N VAL A 27 -15.67 -3.49 10.84
CA VAL A 27 -14.52 -3.42 9.96
C VAL A 27 -14.51 -4.63 9.03
N VAL A 28 -14.56 -4.40 7.74
CA VAL A 28 -14.39 -5.45 6.73
C VAL A 28 -12.92 -5.53 6.35
N LEU A 29 -12.38 -6.75 6.28
CA LEU A 29 -11.00 -7.02 5.89
C LEU A 29 -11.02 -7.80 4.58
N LEU A 30 -10.73 -7.11 3.46
CA LEU A 30 -10.57 -7.74 2.13
C LEU A 30 -9.14 -8.23 1.97
N TRP A 31 -8.93 -9.52 2.02
CA TRP A 31 -7.62 -10.15 2.05
C TRP A 31 -7.41 -11.13 0.90
N SER A 32 -6.23 -11.08 0.28
CA SER A 32 -5.83 -12.07 -0.73
C SER A 32 -5.43 -13.38 -0.07
N GLY A 33 -5.83 -14.48 -0.68
CA GLY A 33 -5.58 -15.83 -0.16
C GLY A 33 -6.88 -16.62 0.01
N SER A 34 -6.89 -17.53 0.93
CA SER A 34 -8.05 -18.35 1.27
C SER A 34 -8.32 -18.33 2.77
N SER A 35 -9.58 -18.51 3.12
CA SER A 35 -10.01 -18.66 4.50
C SER A 35 -9.26 -19.83 5.18
N GLY A 36 -8.99 -19.67 6.47
CA GLY A 36 -8.28 -20.68 7.27
C GLY A 36 -6.76 -20.75 7.07
N LYS A 37 -6.17 -19.97 6.16
CA LYS A 37 -4.70 -19.87 6.03
C LYS A 37 -4.16 -18.73 6.90
N SER A 38 -3.06 -19.02 7.60
CA SER A 38 -2.36 -18.02 8.43
C SER A 38 -1.89 -16.83 7.59
N ALA A 39 -2.20 -15.64 8.06
CA ALA A 39 -1.78 -14.37 7.50
C ALA A 39 -1.34 -13.45 8.66
N PRO A 40 -0.08 -13.52 9.12
CA PRO A 40 0.36 -12.91 10.39
C PRO A 40 -0.01 -11.43 10.55
N LEU A 41 0.01 -10.65 9.46
CA LEU A 41 -0.41 -9.25 9.51
C LEU A 41 -1.93 -9.11 9.70
N LEU A 42 -2.73 -9.97 9.07
CA LEU A 42 -4.19 -10.01 9.25
C LEU A 42 -4.54 -10.41 10.67
N ASP A 43 -3.92 -11.47 11.19
CA ASP A 43 -4.15 -11.98 12.54
C ASP A 43 -3.82 -10.91 13.59
N ALA A 44 -2.69 -10.21 13.43
CA ALA A 44 -2.29 -9.12 14.32
C ALA A 44 -3.26 -7.92 14.22
N LEU A 45 -3.69 -7.55 13.01
CA LEU A 45 -4.65 -6.47 12.81
C LEU A 45 -6.01 -6.79 13.44
N GLU A 46 -6.52 -8.00 13.22
CA GLU A 46 -7.80 -8.44 13.82
C GLU A 46 -7.74 -8.46 15.35
N ALA A 47 -6.64 -8.94 15.93
CA ALA A 47 -6.47 -8.95 17.38
C ALA A 47 -6.57 -7.54 17.96
N GLU A 48 -5.90 -6.55 17.35
CA GLU A 48 -5.93 -5.16 17.79
C GLU A 48 -7.32 -4.51 17.61
N LEU A 49 -8.01 -4.78 16.50
CA LEU A 49 -9.37 -4.32 16.28
C LEU A 49 -10.35 -4.88 17.31
N ARG A 50 -10.22 -6.17 17.67
CA ARG A 50 -11.03 -6.82 18.71
C ARG A 50 -10.74 -6.25 20.11
N LEU A 51 -9.46 -5.97 20.42
CA LEU A 51 -9.09 -5.28 21.68
C LEU A 51 -9.74 -3.89 21.77
N ALA A 52 -9.91 -3.21 20.64
CA ALA A 52 -10.62 -1.94 20.55
C ALA A 52 -12.16 -2.08 20.57
N LYS A 53 -12.72 -3.31 20.72
CA LYS A 53 -14.14 -3.62 20.69
C LYS A 53 -14.83 -3.34 19.35
N ALA A 54 -14.08 -3.38 18.24
CA ALA A 54 -14.62 -3.42 16.89
C ALA A 54 -15.03 -4.86 16.53
N THR A 55 -16.04 -4.99 15.66
CA THR A 55 -16.41 -6.26 15.03
C THR A 55 -15.69 -6.36 13.69
N THR A 56 -15.00 -7.47 13.43
CA THR A 56 -14.28 -7.72 12.18
C THR A 56 -15.01 -8.77 11.35
N ILE A 57 -15.00 -8.58 10.02
CA ILE A 57 -15.49 -9.54 9.02
C ILE A 57 -14.38 -9.70 8.00
N SER A 58 -13.72 -10.86 7.99
CA SER A 58 -12.67 -11.19 7.02
C SER A 58 -13.30 -11.80 5.78
N LEU A 59 -13.06 -11.20 4.63
CA LEU A 59 -13.54 -11.63 3.33
C LEU A 59 -12.35 -12.01 2.44
N PHE A 60 -12.52 -13.09 1.71
CA PHE A 60 -11.56 -13.59 0.74
C PHE A 60 -12.21 -13.57 -0.65
N PRO A 61 -12.06 -12.47 -1.39
CA PRO A 61 -12.78 -12.22 -2.66
C PRO A 61 -12.68 -13.34 -3.69
N ALA A 62 -11.58 -14.10 -3.69
CA ALA A 62 -11.41 -15.26 -4.59
C ALA A 62 -12.36 -16.42 -4.28
N GLU A 63 -12.94 -16.48 -3.08
CA GLU A 63 -13.87 -17.53 -2.63
C GLU A 63 -15.34 -17.05 -2.67
N MET A 64 -15.60 -15.85 -3.19
CA MET A 64 -16.90 -15.20 -3.13
C MET A 64 -17.40 -14.83 -4.52
N GLU A 65 -18.72 -14.87 -4.68
CA GLU A 65 -19.34 -14.30 -5.87
C GLU A 65 -19.23 -12.78 -5.88
N SER A 66 -18.87 -12.21 -7.02
CA SER A 66 -18.74 -10.76 -7.18
C SER A 66 -20.05 -9.98 -6.97
N THR A 67 -21.20 -10.66 -7.11
CA THR A 67 -22.56 -10.13 -6.94
C THR A 67 -23.12 -10.28 -5.52
N ALA A 68 -22.43 -11.01 -4.65
CA ALA A 68 -22.88 -11.21 -3.26
C ALA A 68 -23.13 -9.86 -2.56
N PRO A 69 -24.13 -9.75 -1.66
CA PRO A 69 -24.47 -8.51 -1.00
C PRO A 69 -23.30 -7.97 -0.17
N LEU A 70 -23.13 -6.66 -0.17
CA LEU A 70 -22.10 -6.00 0.64
C LEU A 70 -22.45 -6.13 2.13
N PRO A 71 -21.46 -6.46 2.97
CA PRO A 71 -21.65 -6.44 4.41
C PRO A 71 -21.82 -5.01 4.91
N ARG A 72 -22.59 -4.82 5.97
CA ARG A 72 -22.63 -3.54 6.67
C ARG A 72 -21.29 -3.27 7.34
N ALA A 73 -20.62 -2.19 6.95
CA ALA A 73 -19.32 -1.80 7.48
C ALA A 73 -19.21 -0.28 7.64
N ASP A 74 -18.41 0.14 8.59
CA ASP A 74 -18.05 1.55 8.81
C ASP A 74 -16.75 1.91 8.06
N VAL A 75 -15.93 0.89 7.80
CA VAL A 75 -14.67 1.00 7.05
C VAL A 75 -14.28 -0.38 6.53
N ALA A 76 -13.54 -0.43 5.43
CA ALA A 76 -12.92 -1.66 4.96
C ALA A 76 -11.39 -1.50 4.83
N VAL A 77 -10.66 -2.59 5.01
CA VAL A 77 -9.22 -2.68 4.71
C VAL A 77 -9.06 -3.40 3.38
N LEU A 78 -8.52 -2.72 2.38
CA LEU A 78 -8.34 -3.26 1.04
C LEU A 78 -6.90 -3.74 0.84
N LYS A 79 -6.64 -4.98 1.23
CA LYS A 79 -5.35 -5.65 1.03
C LYS A 79 -5.32 -6.50 -0.24
N ASP A 80 -6.45 -7.05 -0.64
CA ASP A 80 -6.56 -7.84 -1.87
C ASP A 80 -6.47 -6.93 -3.10
N LYS A 81 -5.51 -7.22 -3.96
CA LYS A 81 -5.25 -6.50 -5.22
C LYS A 81 -5.49 -7.37 -6.46
N THR A 82 -6.11 -8.54 -6.27
CA THR A 82 -6.58 -9.36 -7.38
C THR A 82 -7.75 -8.68 -8.09
N PRO A 83 -8.10 -9.09 -9.31
CA PRO A 83 -9.30 -8.56 -9.97
C PRO A 83 -10.56 -8.67 -9.10
N ALA A 84 -10.74 -9.79 -8.40
CA ALA A 84 -11.86 -9.97 -7.48
C ALA A 84 -11.81 -9.00 -6.28
N GLY A 85 -10.63 -8.84 -5.66
CA GLY A 85 -10.43 -7.90 -4.56
C GLY A 85 -10.66 -6.44 -4.96
N LEU A 86 -10.22 -6.05 -6.17
CA LEU A 86 -10.47 -4.71 -6.70
C LEU A 86 -11.94 -4.49 -7.01
N GLU A 87 -12.66 -5.49 -7.52
CA GLU A 87 -14.10 -5.39 -7.75
C GLU A 87 -14.87 -5.19 -6.44
N TRP A 88 -14.55 -5.96 -5.40
CA TRP A 88 -15.12 -5.73 -4.07
C TRP A 88 -14.77 -4.34 -3.51
N GLY A 89 -13.52 -3.91 -3.70
CA GLY A 89 -13.08 -2.57 -3.30
C GLY A 89 -13.85 -1.46 -4.02
N ARG A 90 -14.12 -1.61 -5.32
CA ARG A 90 -14.92 -0.70 -6.13
C ARG A 90 -16.35 -0.60 -5.59
N ARG A 91 -17.00 -1.73 -5.37
CA ARG A 91 -18.38 -1.80 -4.86
C ARG A 91 -18.51 -1.16 -3.48
N LEU A 92 -17.55 -1.39 -2.58
CA LEU A 92 -17.51 -0.74 -1.26
C LEU A 92 -17.36 0.78 -1.41
N HIS A 93 -16.48 1.23 -2.29
CA HIS A 93 -16.25 2.65 -2.57
C HIS A 93 -17.53 3.32 -3.11
N GLU A 94 -18.20 2.70 -4.09
CA GLU A 94 -19.46 3.20 -4.67
C GLU A 94 -20.61 3.21 -3.67
N ALA A 95 -20.57 2.31 -2.68
CA ALA A 95 -21.53 2.30 -1.57
C ALA A 95 -21.18 3.32 -0.46
N GLY A 96 -20.16 4.16 -0.66
CA GLY A 96 -19.73 5.16 0.32
C GLY A 96 -18.99 4.60 1.53
N ILE A 97 -18.57 3.33 1.49
CA ILE A 97 -17.78 2.71 2.57
C ILE A 97 -16.31 3.03 2.33
N PRO A 98 -15.64 3.79 3.20
CA PRO A 98 -14.23 4.13 3.04
C PRO A 98 -13.36 2.89 3.11
N THR A 99 -12.31 2.85 2.27
CA THR A 99 -11.34 1.76 2.27
C THR A 99 -9.94 2.26 2.65
N VAL A 100 -9.23 1.50 3.47
CA VAL A 100 -7.81 1.70 3.82
C VAL A 100 -6.99 0.58 3.13
N SER A 101 -6.08 0.84 2.17
CA SER A 101 -5.97 2.08 1.41
C SER A 101 -7.18 2.26 0.51
N SER A 102 -7.45 3.50 0.09
CA SER A 102 -8.64 3.77 -0.72
C SER A 102 -8.64 2.97 -2.03
N TYR A 103 -9.85 2.63 -2.53
CA TYR A 103 -9.96 1.89 -3.79
C TYR A 103 -9.30 2.62 -4.98
N PRO A 104 -9.50 3.94 -5.20
CA PRO A 104 -8.85 4.65 -6.29
C PRO A 104 -7.31 4.54 -6.24
N VAL A 105 -6.72 4.71 -5.06
CA VAL A 105 -5.26 4.58 -4.87
C VAL A 105 -4.81 3.13 -5.09
N THR A 106 -5.57 2.15 -4.58
CA THR A 106 -5.22 0.74 -4.75
C THR A 106 -5.30 0.32 -6.22
N SER A 107 -6.31 0.78 -6.95
CA SER A 107 -6.47 0.56 -8.38
C SER A 107 -5.33 1.22 -9.18
N LEU A 108 -4.96 2.46 -8.84
CA LEU A 108 -3.83 3.16 -9.46
C LEU A 108 -2.52 2.40 -9.24
N CYS A 109 -2.18 2.08 -7.99
CA CYS A 109 -0.94 1.37 -7.63
C CYS A 109 -0.84 -0.04 -8.22
N ARG A 110 -1.94 -0.60 -8.72
CA ARG A 110 -1.93 -1.88 -9.44
C ARG A 110 -1.35 -1.77 -10.85
N ASP A 111 -1.40 -0.59 -11.44
CA ASP A 111 -0.84 -0.29 -12.76
C ASP A 111 0.47 0.50 -12.60
N LYS A 112 1.60 -0.18 -12.78
CA LYS A 112 2.94 0.40 -12.58
C LYS A 112 3.22 1.58 -13.52
N LEU A 113 2.76 1.51 -14.76
CA LEU A 113 2.94 2.58 -15.73
C LEU A 113 2.20 3.85 -15.29
N ARG A 114 0.92 3.71 -14.97
CA ARG A 114 0.11 4.85 -14.49
C ARG A 114 0.64 5.43 -13.18
N THR A 115 1.05 4.57 -12.25
CA THR A 115 1.64 5.02 -10.98
C THR A 115 2.90 5.85 -11.24
N ASN A 116 3.82 5.34 -12.07
CA ASN A 116 5.05 6.06 -12.41
C ASN A 116 4.74 7.39 -13.11
N GLN A 117 3.80 7.43 -14.07
CA GLN A 117 3.39 8.65 -14.76
C GLN A 117 2.85 9.72 -13.79
N VAL A 118 2.00 9.33 -12.83
CA VAL A 118 1.48 10.26 -11.82
C VAL A 118 2.59 10.83 -10.95
N LEU A 119 3.53 9.99 -10.50
CA LEU A 119 4.68 10.43 -9.72
C LEU A 119 5.60 11.36 -10.52
N ALA A 120 5.89 11.02 -11.79
CA ALA A 120 6.70 11.84 -12.70
C ALA A 120 6.07 13.22 -12.98
N GLN A 121 4.77 13.26 -13.24
CA GLN A 121 4.03 14.51 -13.46
C GLN A 121 4.04 15.44 -12.23
N ALA A 122 4.13 14.87 -11.05
CA ALA A 122 4.30 15.61 -9.81
C ALA A 122 5.77 16.04 -9.54
N GLY A 123 6.70 15.73 -10.45
CA GLY A 123 8.12 16.08 -10.29
C GLY A 123 8.90 15.18 -9.33
N LEU A 124 8.33 14.04 -8.92
CA LEU A 124 9.03 13.09 -8.07
C LEU A 124 10.11 12.32 -8.87
N PRO A 125 11.24 11.96 -8.25
CA PRO A 125 12.33 11.26 -8.92
C PRO A 125 11.96 9.80 -9.19
N VAL A 126 11.42 9.54 -10.35
CA VAL A 126 11.13 8.22 -10.87
C VAL A 126 11.94 7.97 -12.13
N PRO A 127 12.48 6.77 -12.36
CA PRO A 127 13.15 6.47 -13.60
C PRO A 127 12.20 6.58 -14.80
N GLU A 128 12.72 6.99 -15.96
CA GLU A 128 11.96 6.99 -17.19
C GLU A 128 11.33 5.62 -17.44
N CYS A 129 10.08 5.62 -17.89
CA CYS A 129 9.37 4.38 -18.18
C CYS A 129 8.45 4.51 -19.39
N ARG A 130 8.18 3.38 -20.02
CA ARG A 130 7.15 3.26 -21.06
C ARG A 130 6.52 1.87 -21.08
N SER A 131 5.44 1.74 -21.79
CA SER A 131 4.90 0.46 -22.20
C SER A 131 5.70 -0.10 -23.36
N VAL A 132 5.98 -1.39 -23.34
CA VAL A 132 6.62 -2.10 -24.44
C VAL A 132 5.80 -3.33 -24.80
N THR A 133 5.56 -3.50 -26.08
CA THR A 133 4.74 -4.58 -26.66
C THR A 133 5.56 -5.56 -27.49
N GLY A 134 6.82 -5.24 -27.74
CA GLY A 134 7.71 -6.08 -28.54
C GLY A 134 9.19 -5.76 -28.34
N PRO A 135 10.06 -6.56 -28.97
CA PRO A 135 11.51 -6.38 -28.88
C PRO A 135 12.00 -5.02 -29.39
N GLU A 136 11.38 -4.47 -30.43
CA GLU A 136 11.80 -3.20 -31.05
C GLU A 136 11.61 -2.02 -30.08
N ASP A 137 10.48 -1.99 -29.36
CA ASP A 137 10.22 -0.99 -28.32
C ASP A 137 11.31 -1.03 -27.25
N LEU A 138 11.71 -2.24 -26.82
CA LEU A 138 12.73 -2.44 -25.80
C LEU A 138 14.12 -2.02 -26.32
N ILE A 139 14.49 -2.40 -27.55
CA ILE A 139 15.76 -2.03 -28.16
C ILE A 139 15.89 -0.50 -28.23
N SER A 140 14.83 0.21 -28.57
CA SER A 140 14.85 1.67 -28.59
C SER A 140 15.17 2.31 -27.23
N MET A 141 14.75 1.67 -26.13
CA MET A 141 15.11 2.13 -24.78
C MET A 141 16.56 1.80 -24.42
N LEU A 142 17.11 0.70 -24.90
CA LEU A 142 18.46 0.25 -24.57
C LEU A 142 19.56 1.16 -25.11
N VAL A 143 19.24 2.01 -26.11
CA VAL A 143 20.18 3.03 -26.64
C VAL A 143 20.70 3.94 -25.53
N ASP A 144 19.85 4.29 -24.57
CA ASP A 144 20.19 5.22 -23.47
C ASP A 144 20.60 4.48 -22.18
N GLY A 145 20.73 3.15 -22.19
CA GLY A 145 21.20 2.34 -21.07
C GLY A 145 20.29 1.17 -20.69
N SER A 146 20.62 0.52 -19.60
CA SER A 146 19.93 -0.69 -19.15
C SER A 146 18.46 -0.44 -18.78
N VAL A 147 17.63 -1.46 -18.95
CA VAL A 147 16.19 -1.42 -18.74
C VAL A 147 15.77 -2.58 -17.84
N ILE A 148 14.89 -2.33 -16.90
CA ILE A 148 14.20 -3.36 -16.12
C ILE A 148 12.77 -3.53 -16.65
N LEU A 149 12.46 -4.77 -17.07
CA LEU A 149 11.13 -5.18 -17.49
C LEU A 149 10.36 -5.75 -16.30
N LYS A 150 9.13 -5.31 -16.16
CA LYS A 150 8.20 -5.79 -15.11
C LYS A 150 6.84 -6.04 -15.74
N PRO A 151 6.11 -7.10 -15.36
CA PRO A 151 4.70 -7.19 -15.73
C PRO A 151 3.95 -5.93 -15.24
N ARG A 152 3.18 -5.29 -16.12
CA ARG A 152 2.49 -4.02 -15.81
C ARG A 152 1.66 -4.11 -14.53
N ARG A 153 1.00 -5.26 -14.30
CA ARG A 153 0.17 -5.54 -13.11
C ARG A 153 0.77 -6.63 -12.22
N GLY A 154 2.09 -6.83 -12.27
CA GLY A 154 2.83 -7.81 -11.49
C GLY A 154 2.98 -7.44 -10.01
N SER A 155 3.36 -8.42 -9.21
CA SER A 155 3.66 -8.24 -7.79
C SER A 155 4.74 -9.24 -7.33
N GLN A 156 5.37 -8.95 -6.19
CA GLN A 156 6.35 -9.84 -5.54
C GLN A 156 7.60 -10.14 -6.40
N GLY A 157 7.99 -9.26 -7.30
CA GLY A 157 9.17 -9.44 -8.14
C GLY A 157 9.03 -10.52 -9.23
N ARG A 158 7.85 -11.12 -9.42
CA ARG A 158 7.66 -12.17 -10.42
C ARG A 158 7.70 -11.58 -11.83
N GLY A 159 8.42 -12.27 -12.74
CA GLY A 159 8.53 -11.86 -14.13
C GLY A 159 9.38 -10.60 -14.36
N ILE A 160 10.18 -10.19 -13.38
CA ILE A 160 11.15 -9.10 -13.52
C ILE A 160 12.37 -9.63 -14.30
N ARG A 161 12.84 -8.83 -15.25
CA ARG A 161 14.06 -9.09 -16.03
C ARG A 161 14.83 -7.79 -16.21
N ILE A 162 16.14 -7.83 -15.99
CA ILE A 162 17.04 -6.73 -16.36
C ILE A 162 17.64 -7.06 -17.71
N THR A 163 17.57 -6.12 -18.62
CA THR A 163 18.11 -6.18 -19.99
C THR A 163 19.16 -5.08 -20.10
N ARG A 164 20.42 -5.45 -20.33
CA ARG A 164 21.53 -4.51 -20.37
C ARG A 164 21.90 -4.07 -21.78
N ASP A 165 21.69 -4.96 -22.71
CA ASP A 165 21.96 -4.71 -24.13
C ASP A 165 21.00 -5.51 -25.04
N SER A 166 21.15 -5.37 -26.35
CA SER A 166 20.27 -6.02 -27.33
C SER A 166 20.36 -7.55 -27.32
N THR A 167 21.43 -8.15 -26.80
CA THR A 167 21.58 -9.60 -26.70
C THR A 167 20.74 -10.21 -25.56
N ASP A 168 20.41 -9.42 -24.59
CA ASP A 168 19.51 -9.79 -23.47
C ASP A 168 18.02 -9.74 -23.86
N VAL A 169 17.69 -9.18 -25.03
CA VAL A 169 16.29 -9.04 -25.47
C VAL A 169 15.72 -10.44 -25.74
N PRO A 170 14.55 -10.79 -25.17
CA PRO A 170 13.95 -12.09 -25.36
C PRO A 170 13.70 -12.39 -26.85
N ALA A 171 14.14 -13.53 -27.34
CA ALA A 171 13.85 -13.99 -28.69
C ALA A 171 12.36 -14.25 -28.92
N SER A 172 11.62 -14.61 -27.84
CA SER A 172 10.17 -14.75 -27.87
C SER A 172 9.54 -13.70 -26.96
N TRP A 173 8.67 -12.88 -27.53
CA TRP A 173 7.87 -11.91 -26.78
C TRP A 173 6.46 -12.48 -26.59
N GLY A 174 5.95 -12.46 -25.37
CA GLY A 174 4.55 -12.81 -25.12
C GLY A 174 3.59 -11.76 -25.69
N THR A 175 2.30 -12.01 -25.59
CA THR A 175 1.25 -11.06 -26.01
C THR A 175 0.98 -9.98 -24.95
N GLU A 176 1.62 -10.07 -23.78
CA GLU A 176 1.39 -9.15 -22.66
C GLU A 176 2.20 -7.86 -22.83
N GLU A 177 1.52 -6.76 -22.61
CA GLU A 177 2.15 -5.44 -22.48
C GLU A 177 2.99 -5.39 -21.21
N MET A 178 4.28 -5.09 -21.35
CA MET A 178 5.22 -4.99 -20.24
C MET A 178 5.47 -3.53 -19.88
N PHE A 179 5.72 -3.29 -18.61
CA PHE A 179 6.25 -2.04 -18.10
C PHE A 179 7.77 -2.09 -18.15
N ALA A 180 8.37 -1.25 -18.99
CA ALA A 180 9.81 -1.06 -19.11
C ALA A 180 10.20 0.22 -18.38
N GLN A 181 11.21 0.14 -17.52
CA GLN A 181 11.70 1.24 -16.74
C GLN A 181 13.23 1.32 -16.85
N ARG A 182 13.78 2.53 -16.94
CA ARG A 182 15.22 2.73 -16.89
C ARG A 182 15.78 2.03 -15.65
N TYR A 183 16.79 1.18 -15.84
CA TYR A 183 17.44 0.48 -14.74
C TYR A 183 18.66 1.27 -14.31
N TYR A 184 18.63 1.70 -13.08
CA TYR A 184 19.78 2.26 -12.38
C TYR A 184 20.35 1.21 -11.45
N GLU A 185 21.66 0.93 -11.56
CA GLU A 185 22.33 -0.02 -10.67
C GLU A 185 22.33 0.58 -9.26
N PRO A 186 21.75 -0.07 -8.26
CA PRO A 186 21.73 0.46 -6.89
C PRO A 186 23.12 0.52 -6.28
N GLU A 187 23.48 1.64 -5.67
CA GLU A 187 24.75 1.82 -4.94
C GLU A 187 24.68 1.27 -3.53
N THR A 188 23.49 1.09 -3.00
CA THR A 188 23.21 0.59 -1.65
C THR A 188 22.19 -0.55 -1.71
N LEU A 189 21.89 -1.13 -0.55
CA LEU A 189 20.78 -2.06 -0.44
C LEU A 189 19.44 -1.36 -0.72
N ASP A 190 18.46 -2.13 -1.21
CA ASP A 190 17.10 -1.65 -1.43
C ASP A 190 16.50 -1.07 -0.15
N ARG A 191 15.92 0.10 -0.23
CA ARG A 191 15.19 0.76 0.85
C ARG A 191 13.70 0.67 0.61
N LYS A 192 13.01 -0.11 1.44
CA LYS A 192 11.56 -0.12 1.44
C LYS A 192 11.02 0.76 2.55
N ILE A 193 10.42 1.86 2.16
CA ILE A 193 9.88 2.85 3.08
C ILE A 193 8.39 2.57 3.25
N TYR A 194 7.96 2.42 4.48
CA TYR A 194 6.57 2.19 4.84
C TYR A 194 6.01 3.39 5.59
N ARG A 195 4.83 3.84 5.19
CA ARG A 195 4.05 4.80 5.95
C ARG A 195 2.80 4.14 6.53
N ILE A 196 2.53 4.41 7.81
CA ILE A 196 1.30 4.01 8.51
C ILE A 196 0.85 5.20 9.37
N GLY A 197 -0.12 5.95 8.89
CA GLY A 197 -0.52 7.22 9.49
C GLY A 197 0.62 8.25 9.45
N ASN A 198 1.05 8.70 10.62
CA ASN A 198 2.18 9.64 10.72
C ASN A 198 3.54 8.94 10.89
N ASP A 199 3.55 7.62 11.07
CA ASP A 199 4.77 6.86 11.25
C ASP A 199 5.38 6.50 9.91
N VAL A 200 6.70 6.70 9.80
CA VAL A 200 7.49 6.31 8.62
C VAL A 200 8.62 5.40 9.07
N PHE A 201 8.76 4.28 8.42
CA PHE A 201 9.77 3.26 8.68
C PHE A 201 10.56 2.99 7.41
N CYS A 202 11.86 2.80 7.53
CA CYS A 202 12.68 2.31 6.44
C CYS A 202 13.24 0.93 6.79
N VAL A 203 13.03 -0.01 5.89
CA VAL A 203 13.61 -1.34 5.96
C VAL A 203 14.56 -1.51 4.80
N GLU A 204 15.83 -1.65 5.11
CA GLU A 204 16.89 -1.96 4.16
C GLU A 204 17.02 -3.48 3.98
N ARG A 205 17.16 -3.93 2.74
CA ARG A 205 17.24 -5.35 2.42
C ARG A 205 18.00 -5.61 1.11
N VAL A 206 18.50 -6.82 0.97
CA VAL A 206 19.06 -7.28 -0.32
C VAL A 206 17.95 -7.43 -1.36
N TRP A 207 18.28 -7.19 -2.61
CA TRP A 207 17.37 -7.44 -3.74
C TRP A 207 18.08 -8.29 -4.81
N PRO A 208 17.42 -9.31 -5.35
CA PRO A 208 16.14 -9.90 -4.91
C PRO A 208 16.29 -10.68 -3.59
N PRO A 209 15.35 -10.54 -2.65
CA PRO A 209 15.38 -11.30 -1.41
C PRO A 209 14.96 -12.75 -1.64
N VAL A 210 15.79 -13.70 -1.22
CA VAL A 210 15.57 -15.15 -1.40
C VAL A 210 14.99 -15.77 -0.13
N THR A 211 15.57 -15.46 1.04
CA THR A 211 15.17 -16.05 2.33
C THR A 211 14.08 -15.23 3.04
N PRO A 212 13.37 -15.82 4.02
CA PRO A 212 12.45 -15.07 4.89
C PRO A 212 13.12 -13.93 5.65
N GLU A 213 14.36 -14.14 6.13
CA GLU A 213 15.16 -13.16 6.88
C GLU A 213 15.53 -11.98 5.99
N GLU A 214 15.98 -12.22 4.75
CA GLU A 214 16.24 -11.19 3.76
C GLU A 214 14.97 -10.38 3.41
N LYS A 215 13.80 -11.05 3.37
CA LYS A 215 12.51 -10.38 3.16
C LYS A 215 12.09 -9.51 4.36
N GLN A 216 12.53 -9.87 5.56
CA GLN A 216 12.30 -9.08 6.77
C GLN A 216 13.15 -7.82 6.75
N GLY A 217 14.40 -7.93 6.33
CA GLY A 217 15.35 -6.83 6.25
C GLY A 217 15.74 -6.24 7.61
N ARG A 218 16.41 -5.11 7.60
CA ARG A 218 16.89 -4.38 8.78
C ARG A 218 16.26 -2.99 8.85
N LEU A 219 15.66 -2.66 9.98
CA LEU A 219 15.14 -1.31 10.22
C LEU A 219 16.31 -0.32 10.32
N ILE A 220 16.25 0.77 9.56
CA ILE A 220 17.24 1.84 9.57
C ILE A 220 16.57 3.20 9.77
N GLU A 221 17.35 4.20 10.18
CA GLU A 221 16.90 5.58 10.18
C GLU A 221 16.92 6.15 8.77
N LEU A 222 15.94 7.00 8.46
CA LEU A 222 15.87 7.74 7.20
C LEU A 222 16.47 9.13 7.39
N ASP A 223 17.25 9.55 6.40
CA ASP A 223 17.57 10.97 6.22
C ASP A 223 16.30 11.80 5.95
N ALA A 224 16.39 13.10 6.20
CA ALA A 224 15.22 13.99 6.09
C ALA A 224 14.69 14.08 4.65
N ALA A 225 15.57 14.08 3.65
CA ALA A 225 15.19 14.22 2.24
C ALA A 225 14.43 12.98 1.74
N THR A 226 14.94 11.78 2.04
CA THR A 226 14.28 10.51 1.68
C THR A 226 12.96 10.33 2.44
N ARG A 227 12.89 10.77 3.70
CA ARG A 227 11.63 10.79 4.46
C ARG A 227 10.60 11.69 3.80
N GLU A 228 11.00 12.91 3.41
CA GLU A 228 10.12 13.89 2.78
C GLU A 228 9.62 13.38 1.41
N LEU A 229 10.52 12.79 0.62
CA LEU A 229 10.17 12.13 -0.64
C LEU A 229 9.07 11.07 -0.45
N ALA A 230 9.23 10.22 0.55
CA ALA A 230 8.22 9.22 0.87
C ALA A 230 6.90 9.88 1.30
N MET A 231 6.94 10.91 2.15
CA MET A 231 5.74 11.62 2.61
C MET A 231 5.00 12.30 1.45
N GLU A 232 5.73 12.86 0.47
CA GLU A 232 5.15 13.49 -0.71
C GLU A 232 4.35 12.51 -1.56
N CYS A 233 4.82 11.27 -1.73
CA CYS A 233 4.04 10.21 -2.39
C CYS A 233 2.66 10.04 -1.74
N GLY A 234 2.60 10.07 -0.41
CA GLY A 234 1.35 9.93 0.31
C GLY A 234 0.43 11.14 0.20
N ARG A 235 0.99 12.36 0.19
CA ARG A 235 0.22 13.60 -0.03
C ARG A 235 -0.38 13.62 -1.43
N LEU A 236 0.43 13.33 -2.44
CA LEU A 236 0.01 13.26 -3.83
C LEU A 236 -1.14 12.26 -4.05
N LEU A 237 -1.07 11.10 -3.42
CA LEU A 237 -2.06 10.04 -3.59
C LEU A 237 -3.24 10.11 -2.60
N GLY A 238 -3.19 11.01 -1.61
CA GLY A 238 -4.20 11.08 -0.56
C GLY A 238 -4.26 9.80 0.28
N THR A 239 -3.10 9.19 0.57
CA THR A 239 -3.03 7.94 1.36
C THR A 239 -1.96 7.99 2.43
N GLU A 240 -2.19 7.27 3.52
CA GLU A 240 -1.29 7.21 4.67
C GLU A 240 -0.92 5.77 5.09
N VAL A 241 -1.34 4.78 4.28
CA VAL A 241 -0.97 3.36 4.48
C VAL A 241 -0.46 2.83 3.15
N TYR A 242 0.87 2.84 2.96
CA TYR A 242 1.52 2.42 1.71
C TYR A 242 2.99 2.06 1.92
N GLY A 243 3.63 1.62 0.86
CA GLY A 243 5.08 1.39 0.81
C GLY A 243 5.67 1.90 -0.49
N VAL A 244 6.86 2.48 -0.39
CA VAL A 244 7.66 2.98 -1.52
C VAL A 244 8.97 2.23 -1.55
N ASP A 245 9.36 1.71 -2.71
CA ASP A 245 10.68 1.13 -2.91
C ASP A 245 11.59 2.20 -3.52
N VAL A 246 12.69 2.50 -2.83
CA VAL A 246 13.65 3.53 -3.20
C VAL A 246 15.04 2.91 -3.33
N ILE A 247 15.71 3.24 -4.42
CA ILE A 247 17.13 2.95 -4.62
C ILE A 247 17.93 4.24 -4.61
N GLU A 248 19.22 4.14 -4.33
CA GLU A 248 20.18 5.24 -4.46
C GLU A 248 21.06 4.98 -5.68
N HIS A 249 21.17 5.99 -6.54
CA HIS A 249 22.03 5.96 -7.73
C HIS A 249 22.55 7.37 -8.01
N GLU A 250 23.87 7.49 -8.19
CA GLU A 250 24.59 8.76 -8.33
C GLU A 250 24.27 9.76 -7.21
N GLY A 251 24.24 9.23 -5.96
CA GLY A 251 23.94 10.01 -4.75
C GLY A 251 22.52 10.58 -4.70
N ARG A 252 21.58 10.06 -5.51
CA ARG A 252 20.18 10.53 -5.58
C ARG A 252 19.20 9.40 -5.30
N PRO A 253 18.13 9.64 -4.54
CA PRO A 253 17.07 8.67 -4.34
C PRO A 253 16.16 8.58 -5.59
N TRP A 254 15.81 7.37 -6.00
CA TRP A 254 14.87 7.08 -7.08
C TRP A 254 13.75 6.17 -6.61
N ILE A 255 12.51 6.57 -6.86
CA ILE A 255 11.33 5.75 -6.57
C ILE A 255 11.15 4.73 -7.69
N VAL A 256 11.28 3.44 -7.38
CA VAL A 256 11.21 2.37 -8.38
C VAL A 256 9.94 1.52 -8.31
N ASP A 257 9.20 1.57 -7.22
CA ASP A 257 7.87 0.97 -7.07
C ASP A 257 7.08 1.62 -5.93
N LEU A 258 5.74 1.57 -6.02
CA LEU A 258 4.83 2.03 -4.97
C LEU A 258 3.70 1.03 -4.78
N SER A 259 3.37 0.74 -3.54
CA SER A 259 2.38 -0.26 -3.16
C SER A 259 1.38 0.30 -2.15
N SER A 260 0.09 0.32 -2.49
CA SER A 260 -0.99 0.86 -1.66
C SER A 260 -1.13 0.19 -0.28
N PHE A 261 -0.95 -1.11 -0.18
CA PHE A 261 -1.01 -1.85 1.10
C PHE A 261 0.01 -2.98 1.05
N PRO A 262 1.27 -2.75 1.42
CA PRO A 262 2.31 -3.78 1.43
C PRO A 262 2.16 -4.78 2.58
N GLY A 263 3.14 -5.67 2.73
CA GLY A 263 3.20 -6.63 3.83
C GLY A 263 3.78 -6.10 5.13
N PHE A 264 4.30 -4.87 5.14
CA PHE A 264 4.92 -4.19 6.31
C PHE A 264 5.97 -5.04 7.03
N LYS A 265 6.71 -5.87 6.29
CA LYS A 265 7.78 -6.70 6.85
C LYS A 265 8.88 -5.84 7.46
N GLY A 266 9.37 -6.22 8.62
CA GLY A 266 10.37 -5.44 9.37
C GLY A 266 9.81 -4.25 10.16
N VAL A 267 8.52 -3.90 10.00
CA VAL A 267 7.88 -2.82 10.75
C VAL A 267 7.37 -3.33 12.10
N PRO A 268 7.82 -2.76 13.22
CA PRO A 268 7.35 -3.17 14.55
C PRO A 268 5.88 -2.78 14.75
N ASP A 269 5.11 -3.68 15.35
CA ASP A 269 3.71 -3.47 15.72
C ASP A 269 2.82 -3.00 14.54
N ALA A 270 3.10 -3.46 13.31
CA ALA A 270 2.40 -3.01 12.10
C ALA A 270 0.87 -3.18 12.21
N GLY A 271 0.39 -4.32 12.74
CA GLY A 271 -1.03 -4.57 12.95
C GLY A 271 -1.69 -3.53 13.86
N ALA A 272 -1.06 -3.19 14.99
CA ALA A 272 -1.56 -2.20 15.94
C ALA A 272 -1.58 -0.78 15.34
N ARG A 273 -0.58 -0.44 14.54
CA ARG A 273 -0.49 0.86 13.87
C ARG A 273 -1.57 1.00 12.79
N ILE A 274 -1.75 -0.03 11.98
CA ILE A 274 -2.81 -0.06 10.95
C ILE A 274 -4.19 -0.03 11.61
N ALA A 275 -4.43 -0.78 12.70
CA ALA A 275 -5.69 -0.74 13.43
C ALA A 275 -6.06 0.68 13.87
N ARG A 276 -5.09 1.48 14.36
CA ARG A 276 -5.33 2.88 14.73
C ARG A 276 -5.78 3.73 13.55
N VAL A 277 -5.15 3.58 12.38
CA VAL A 277 -5.55 4.29 11.16
C VAL A 277 -6.97 3.90 10.75
N VAL A 278 -7.26 2.61 10.72
CA VAL A 278 -8.58 2.06 10.35
C VAL A 278 -9.68 2.60 11.27
N LEU A 279 -9.46 2.57 12.59
CA LEU A 279 -10.42 3.06 13.58
C LEU A 279 -10.62 4.58 13.48
N ARG A 280 -9.57 5.33 13.18
CA ARG A 280 -9.67 6.77 12.96
C ARG A 280 -10.50 7.08 11.73
N VAL A 281 -10.22 6.46 10.59
CA VAL A 281 -11.00 6.63 9.36
C VAL A 281 -12.47 6.29 9.58
N ALA A 282 -12.78 5.19 10.28
CA ALA A 282 -14.15 4.83 10.61
C ALA A 282 -14.84 5.87 11.49
N ALA A 283 -14.13 6.45 12.48
CA ALA A 283 -14.68 7.48 13.36
C ALA A 283 -14.98 8.78 12.62
N GLU A 284 -14.09 9.19 11.71
CA GLU A 284 -14.27 10.38 10.86
C GLU A 284 -15.48 10.24 9.95
N THR A 285 -15.65 9.08 9.32
CA THR A 285 -16.80 8.80 8.44
C THR A 285 -18.14 8.82 9.19
N ARG A 286 -18.22 8.19 10.36
CA ARG A 286 -19.42 8.24 11.21
C ARG A 286 -19.76 9.66 11.61
N HIS A 287 -18.77 10.47 11.93
CA HIS A 287 -18.99 11.87 12.34
C HIS A 287 -19.55 12.70 11.15
N SER A 288 -18.98 12.52 9.97
CA SER A 288 -19.44 13.21 8.76
C SER A 288 -20.87 12.83 8.40
N ALA A 289 -21.24 11.56 8.46
CA ALA A 289 -22.60 11.08 8.21
C ALA A 289 -23.61 11.66 9.22
N ALA A 290 -23.29 11.63 10.51
CA ALA A 290 -24.14 12.21 11.55
C ALA A 290 -24.33 13.73 11.40
N SER A 291 -23.30 14.45 10.96
CA SER A 291 -23.37 15.89 10.69
C SER A 291 -24.26 16.22 9.48
N GLN A 292 -24.21 15.40 8.44
CA GLN A 292 -25.07 15.56 7.25
C GLN A 292 -26.55 15.28 7.56
N GLU A 293 -26.84 14.27 8.38
CA GLU A 293 -28.20 13.98 8.83
C GLU A 293 -28.81 15.13 9.67
N LEU A 294 -27.98 15.77 10.52
CA LEU A 294 -28.41 16.93 11.33
C LEU A 294 -28.70 18.15 10.46
N VAL A 295 -27.92 18.39 9.40
CA VAL A 295 -28.15 19.53 8.48
C VAL A 295 -29.40 19.30 7.64
N SER A 296 -29.57 18.12 7.06
CA SER A 296 -30.76 17.78 6.28
C SER A 296 -32.05 17.71 7.12
N GLY A 297 -31.95 17.25 8.39
CA GLY A 297 -33.07 17.27 9.33
C GLY A 297 -33.51 18.69 9.74
N ASN A 298 -32.56 19.64 9.86
CA ASN A 298 -32.87 21.05 10.13
C ASN A 298 -33.48 21.79 8.94
N GLU A 299 -33.07 21.47 7.71
CA GLU A 299 -33.66 22.03 6.50
C GLU A 299 -35.11 21.56 6.31
N ALA A 300 -35.42 20.31 6.67
CA ALA A 300 -36.80 19.80 6.64
C ALA A 300 -37.70 20.45 7.71
N LEU A 301 -37.15 20.86 8.84
CA LEU A 301 -37.89 21.55 9.91
C LEU A 301 -38.16 23.05 9.59
N CYS A 302 -37.30 23.68 8.78
CA CYS A 302 -37.51 25.07 8.31
C CYS A 302 -38.41 25.19 7.08
N ALA A 303 -38.83 24.09 6.46
CA ALA A 303 -39.66 24.05 5.27
C ALA A 303 -41.15 23.81 5.56
N VAL A 304 -41.61 23.92 6.82
CA VAL A 304 -43.04 23.87 7.15
C VAL A 304 -43.61 25.29 7.10
N PRO A 305 -44.59 25.56 6.23
CA PRO A 305 -45.16 26.87 6.02
C PRO A 305 -45.98 27.37 7.21
#